data_ead6e0b5e44f1deaf14aebf6d9de93e9
#
_entry.id   ead6e0b5e44f1deaf14aebf6d9de93e9
#
_cell.length_a   1.000
_cell.length_b   1.000
_cell.length_c   1.000
_cell.angle_alpha   90.00
_cell.angle_beta   90.00
_cell.angle_gamma   90.00
#
_symmetry.space_group_name_H-M   'P 1'
#
loop_
_entity.id
_entity.type
_entity.pdbx_description
1 polymer ?
#
loop_
_entity_poly.entity_id
_entity_poly.type
_entity_poly.pdbx_seq_one_letter_code
_entity_poly.pdbx_strand_id
1 'polypeptide(L)'
;MKILLAYPTRSSFIARDIKILASKHVVSEHSYYSLAPADLLRGFLAVKSCDLLYLWFASIRALPLVLFARMLGKPVITVVGGYEAANCPEISYGNARKWQQRIPTRWILGLSQLILAVSRASSEAIIKNLKVAPQKVHLLYHGFEDFARDDNSVKVPVILTVGRADSSGWIRKGIREFFLAAEQMPEHSFVYVGGVDIDIPEILGRPMAPNITLVGAVPFETIGDYYGVAKVYLQASHHESFGCSVAEAMLYRCIPVVRDAYALPEVVGNTGVTFSGDSIAAVVQALTTALKMDAGEGERARLRVLNEFSYEKRKSDLLALIEKTRIA
;
A
#
# COMPACT_ATOMS: atom_id res chain seq x y z
N MET A 1 10.92 -13.55 22.25
CA MET A 1 12.04 -13.80 21.32
C MET A 1 12.63 -12.46 20.87
N LYS A 2 13.82 -12.50 20.30
CA LYS A 2 14.48 -11.33 19.66
C LYS A 2 14.19 -11.37 18.17
N ILE A 3 13.52 -10.35 17.64
CA ILE A 3 13.17 -10.24 16.22
C ILE A 3 14.04 -9.16 15.60
N LEU A 4 14.74 -9.47 14.50
CA LEU A 4 15.34 -8.48 13.66
C LEU A 4 14.37 -8.08 12.56
N LEU A 5 13.85 -6.85 12.60
CA LEU A 5 13.02 -6.31 11.55
C LEU A 5 13.89 -5.53 10.57
N ALA A 6 13.98 -6.04 9.35
CA ALA A 6 14.82 -5.47 8.30
C ALA A 6 13.99 -4.86 7.15
N TYR A 7 14.41 -3.68 6.68
CA TYR A 7 13.70 -2.92 5.64
C TYR A 7 14.67 -2.01 4.85
N PRO A 8 14.33 -1.56 3.62
CA PRO A 8 15.18 -0.61 2.91
C PRO A 8 15.01 0.83 3.43
N THR A 9 13.77 1.27 3.60
CA THR A 9 13.39 2.60 4.10
C THR A 9 12.16 2.45 4.99
N ARG A 10 12.15 3.16 6.12
CA ARG A 10 11.04 3.12 7.08
C ARG A 10 9.80 3.81 6.51
N SER A 11 8.65 3.16 6.61
CA SER A 11 7.35 3.68 6.21
C SER A 11 6.33 3.49 7.33
N SER A 12 5.15 4.11 7.21
CA SER A 12 4.09 4.04 8.23
C SER A 12 3.64 2.60 8.52
N PHE A 13 3.50 1.77 7.51
CA PHE A 13 3.10 0.37 7.70
C PHE A 13 4.21 -0.50 8.33
N ILE A 14 5.49 -0.19 8.08
CA ILE A 14 6.63 -0.82 8.76
C ILE A 14 6.64 -0.41 10.23
N ALA A 15 6.43 0.87 10.52
CA ALA A 15 6.35 1.37 11.89
C ALA A 15 5.20 0.71 12.69
N ARG A 16 4.06 0.44 12.04
CA ARG A 16 2.95 -0.32 12.64
C ARG A 16 3.36 -1.75 12.99
N ASP A 17 4.07 -2.45 12.11
CA ASP A 17 4.55 -3.80 12.40
C ASP A 17 5.59 -3.82 13.52
N ILE A 18 6.49 -2.82 13.58
CA ILE A 18 7.41 -2.65 14.70
C ILE A 18 6.63 -2.52 16.02
N LYS A 19 5.61 -1.65 16.07
CA LYS A 19 4.75 -1.44 17.24
C LYS A 19 4.03 -2.74 17.66
N ILE A 20 3.50 -3.49 16.69
CA ILE A 20 2.84 -4.78 16.92
C ILE A 20 3.81 -5.79 17.51
N LEU A 21 4.95 -6.01 16.86
CA LEU A 21 5.95 -6.99 17.29
C LEU A 21 6.56 -6.63 18.64
N ALA A 22 6.85 -5.35 18.90
CA ALA A 22 7.38 -4.87 20.16
C ALA A 22 6.41 -5.04 21.35
N SER A 23 5.11 -5.25 21.08
CA SER A 23 4.13 -5.52 22.16
C SER A 23 4.34 -6.87 22.87
N LYS A 24 5.05 -7.83 22.24
CA LYS A 24 5.32 -9.17 22.79
C LYS A 24 6.76 -9.65 22.66
N HIS A 25 7.59 -8.95 21.87
CA HIS A 25 8.93 -9.39 21.52
C HIS A 25 9.94 -8.26 21.66
N VAL A 26 11.22 -8.59 21.77
CA VAL A 26 12.31 -7.60 21.67
C VAL A 26 12.62 -7.41 20.19
N VAL A 27 12.37 -6.21 19.67
CA VAL A 27 12.54 -5.88 18.25
C VAL A 27 13.80 -5.01 18.09
N SER A 28 14.67 -5.39 17.19
CA SER A 28 15.76 -4.57 16.67
C SER A 28 15.51 -4.24 15.20
N GLU A 29 15.94 -3.06 14.76
CA GLU A 29 15.73 -2.58 13.40
C GLU A 29 17.06 -2.59 12.64
N HIS A 30 17.01 -2.94 11.34
CA HIS A 30 18.16 -2.84 10.44
C HIS A 30 17.71 -2.36 9.05
N SER A 31 18.34 -1.28 8.56
CA SER A 31 18.14 -0.85 7.17
C SER A 31 19.18 -1.52 6.27
N TYR A 32 18.71 -2.21 5.22
CA TYR A 32 19.56 -2.86 4.22
C TYR A 32 19.70 -2.06 2.92
N TYR A 33 19.63 -0.73 3.02
CA TYR A 33 19.74 0.14 1.84
C TYR A 33 21.12 0.03 1.17
N SER A 34 22.19 -0.10 1.95
CA SER A 34 23.57 -0.18 1.51
C SER A 34 24.12 -1.62 1.55
N LEU A 35 24.98 -1.96 0.61
CA LEU A 35 25.78 -3.21 0.57
C LEU A 35 27.25 -2.95 0.88
N ALA A 36 27.62 -1.81 1.46
CA ALA A 36 28.99 -1.56 1.89
C ALA A 36 29.44 -2.62 2.91
N PRO A 37 30.74 -3.00 2.94
CA PRO A 37 31.23 -4.05 3.84
C PRO A 37 30.88 -3.84 5.31
N ALA A 38 30.93 -2.59 5.77
CA ALA A 38 30.55 -2.25 7.15
C ALA A 38 29.04 -2.51 7.43
N ASP A 39 28.16 -2.26 6.45
CA ASP A 39 26.73 -2.50 6.59
C ASP A 39 26.41 -4.00 6.52
N LEU A 40 27.11 -4.75 5.67
CA LEU A 40 27.02 -6.21 5.63
C LEU A 40 27.46 -6.84 6.94
N LEU A 41 28.56 -6.35 7.55
CA LEU A 41 29.03 -6.82 8.86
C LEU A 41 28.01 -6.50 9.96
N ARG A 42 27.47 -5.27 10.00
CA ARG A 42 26.38 -4.90 10.94
C ARG A 42 25.16 -5.80 10.77
N GLY A 43 24.77 -6.05 9.52
CA GLY A 43 23.65 -6.95 9.19
C GLY A 43 23.91 -8.38 9.69
N PHE A 44 25.10 -8.93 9.46
CA PHE A 44 25.48 -10.25 9.97
C PHE A 44 25.42 -10.32 11.50
N LEU A 45 25.99 -9.34 12.20
CA LEU A 45 25.97 -9.28 13.66
C LEU A 45 24.54 -9.15 14.19
N ALA A 46 23.68 -8.35 13.53
CA ALA A 46 22.28 -8.21 13.88
C ALA A 46 21.52 -9.55 13.71
N VAL A 47 21.72 -10.25 12.60
CA VAL A 47 21.14 -11.59 12.37
C VAL A 47 21.65 -12.60 13.39
N LYS A 48 22.93 -12.58 13.75
CA LYS A 48 23.51 -13.47 14.77
C LYS A 48 22.81 -13.29 16.12
N SER A 49 22.45 -12.06 16.48
CA SER A 49 21.85 -11.72 17.79
C SER A 49 20.34 -11.92 17.87
N CYS A 50 19.65 -12.20 16.76
CA CYS A 50 18.20 -12.41 16.74
C CYS A 50 17.82 -13.90 16.73
N ASP A 51 16.55 -14.17 17.03
CA ASP A 51 15.93 -15.51 16.95
C ASP A 51 15.19 -15.68 15.61
N LEU A 52 14.72 -14.58 15.00
CA LEU A 52 13.94 -14.53 13.78
C LEU A 52 14.28 -13.28 12.96
N LEU A 53 14.40 -13.44 11.65
CA LEU A 53 14.50 -12.34 10.68
C LEU A 53 13.09 -12.05 10.11
N TYR A 54 12.55 -10.86 10.39
CA TYR A 54 11.32 -10.33 9.80
C TYR A 54 11.68 -9.30 8.74
N LEU A 55 11.49 -9.65 7.48
CA LEU A 55 11.95 -8.87 6.33
C LEU A 55 10.79 -8.17 5.64
N TRP A 56 10.83 -6.85 5.50
CA TRP A 56 9.99 -6.10 4.59
C TRP A 56 10.66 -5.94 3.23
N PHE A 57 9.98 -6.38 2.19
CA PHE A 57 10.39 -6.38 0.78
C PHE A 57 11.50 -7.37 0.42
N ALA A 58 11.24 -8.20 -0.58
CA ALA A 58 12.17 -9.19 -1.12
C ALA A 58 13.08 -8.57 -2.21
N SER A 59 13.86 -7.56 -1.82
CA SER A 59 14.83 -6.87 -2.69
C SER A 59 16.15 -7.63 -2.77
N ILE A 60 16.88 -7.56 -3.88
CA ILE A 60 18.22 -8.15 -4.04
C ILE A 60 19.17 -7.69 -2.92
N ARG A 61 19.02 -6.47 -2.42
CA ARG A 61 19.85 -5.96 -1.31
C ARG A 61 19.59 -6.67 0.02
N ALA A 62 18.44 -7.32 0.18
CA ALA A 62 18.13 -8.11 1.37
C ALA A 62 18.71 -9.53 1.31
N LEU A 63 19.17 -9.99 0.13
CA LEU A 63 19.64 -11.35 -0.06
C LEU A 63 20.78 -11.74 0.91
N PRO A 64 21.80 -10.91 1.17
CA PRO A 64 22.84 -11.25 2.15
C PRO A 64 22.29 -11.53 3.55
N LEU A 65 21.32 -10.72 4.04
CA LEU A 65 20.70 -10.94 5.35
C LEU A 65 19.97 -12.27 5.42
N VAL A 66 19.22 -12.61 4.36
CA VAL A 66 18.49 -13.88 4.27
C VAL A 66 19.46 -15.07 4.25
N LEU A 67 20.55 -14.97 3.50
CA LEU A 67 21.60 -16.01 3.49
C LEU A 67 22.26 -16.15 4.86
N PHE A 68 22.61 -15.07 5.53
CA PHE A 68 23.16 -15.10 6.89
C PHE A 68 22.18 -15.76 7.87
N ALA A 69 20.89 -15.41 7.80
CA ALA A 69 19.86 -16.02 8.64
C ALA A 69 19.79 -17.54 8.42
N ARG A 70 19.78 -17.98 7.16
CA ARG A 70 19.72 -19.43 6.82
C ARG A 70 20.98 -20.17 7.24
N MET A 71 22.16 -19.59 7.04
CA MET A 71 23.44 -20.18 7.51
C MET A 71 23.47 -20.37 9.03
N LEU A 72 22.84 -19.46 9.78
CA LEU A 72 22.76 -19.52 11.24
C LEU A 72 21.53 -20.28 11.75
N GLY A 73 20.78 -20.96 10.86
CA GLY A 73 19.57 -21.71 11.23
C GLY A 73 18.40 -20.85 11.70
N LYS A 74 18.40 -19.53 11.39
CA LYS A 74 17.33 -18.61 11.82
C LYS A 74 16.17 -18.66 10.85
N PRO A 75 14.90 -18.70 11.34
CA PRO A 75 13.73 -18.58 10.50
C PRO A 75 13.63 -17.20 9.86
N VAL A 76 13.08 -17.15 8.64
CA VAL A 76 12.87 -15.91 7.87
C VAL A 76 11.41 -15.79 7.53
N ILE A 77 10.80 -14.66 7.90
CA ILE A 77 9.47 -14.25 7.45
C ILE A 77 9.64 -13.05 6.53
N THR A 78 9.05 -13.12 5.33
CA THR A 78 9.15 -12.01 4.37
C THR A 78 7.77 -11.44 4.05
N VAL A 79 7.61 -10.13 4.27
CA VAL A 79 6.43 -9.38 3.82
C VAL A 79 6.69 -8.86 2.41
N VAL A 80 5.79 -9.19 1.49
CA VAL A 80 5.84 -8.73 0.10
C VAL A 80 4.93 -7.52 -0.04
N GLY A 81 5.52 -6.35 -0.29
CA GLY A 81 4.79 -5.09 -0.42
C GLY A 81 4.04 -4.93 -1.74
N GLY A 82 4.34 -5.78 -2.74
CA GLY A 82 3.64 -5.90 -4.01
C GLY A 82 4.48 -5.57 -5.24
N TYR A 83 5.31 -4.54 -5.22
CA TYR A 83 6.19 -4.20 -6.36
C TYR A 83 7.08 -5.37 -6.80
N GLU A 84 7.52 -6.18 -5.86
CA GLU A 84 8.39 -7.34 -6.09
C GLU A 84 7.69 -8.42 -6.92
N ALA A 85 6.39 -8.61 -6.70
CA ALA A 85 5.57 -9.62 -7.37
C ALA A 85 4.81 -9.09 -8.60
N ALA A 86 4.72 -7.77 -8.74
CA ALA A 86 4.01 -7.13 -9.86
C ALA A 86 4.72 -7.42 -11.20
N ASN A 87 3.90 -7.68 -12.22
CA ASN A 87 4.32 -7.87 -13.61
C ASN A 87 3.33 -7.15 -14.53
N CYS A 88 3.49 -5.83 -14.66
CA CYS A 88 2.61 -4.94 -15.41
C CYS A 88 3.41 -4.26 -16.52
N PRO A 89 3.61 -4.93 -17.67
CA PRO A 89 4.42 -4.39 -18.76
C PRO A 89 3.80 -3.12 -19.38
N GLU A 90 2.48 -3.02 -19.40
CA GLU A 90 1.71 -1.90 -19.96
C GLU A 90 2.00 -0.56 -19.29
N ILE A 91 2.30 -0.58 -18.00
CA ILE A 91 2.69 0.61 -17.22
C ILE A 91 4.15 0.57 -16.76
N SER A 92 4.94 -0.34 -17.33
CA SER A 92 6.36 -0.55 -16.99
C SER A 92 6.64 -0.78 -15.50
N TYR A 93 5.70 -1.40 -14.76
CA TYR A 93 5.74 -1.55 -13.30
C TYR A 93 5.98 -2.99 -12.85
N GLY A 94 6.78 -3.16 -11.80
CA GLY A 94 7.02 -4.43 -11.10
C GLY A 94 8.34 -5.12 -11.41
N ASN A 95 8.92 -5.73 -10.37
CA ASN A 95 10.18 -6.46 -10.44
C ASN A 95 10.04 -7.82 -11.15
N ALA A 96 8.88 -8.47 -11.04
CA ALA A 96 8.67 -9.78 -11.67
C ALA A 96 8.73 -9.72 -13.21
N ARG A 97 8.62 -8.52 -13.80
CA ARG A 97 8.79 -8.25 -15.23
C ARG A 97 10.23 -8.46 -15.71
N LYS A 98 11.23 -8.15 -14.87
CA LYS A 98 12.65 -8.19 -15.21
C LYS A 98 13.31 -9.42 -14.58
N TRP A 99 13.86 -10.31 -15.38
CA TRP A 99 14.44 -11.56 -14.88
C TRP A 99 15.58 -11.35 -13.87
N GLN A 100 16.39 -10.27 -14.05
CA GLN A 100 17.49 -9.93 -13.14
C GLN A 100 16.99 -9.59 -11.72
N GLN A 101 15.79 -9.08 -11.58
CA GLN A 101 15.16 -8.75 -10.30
C GLN A 101 14.29 -9.90 -9.79
N ARG A 102 13.63 -10.61 -10.72
CA ARG A 102 12.76 -11.75 -10.40
C ARG A 102 13.53 -12.91 -9.76
N ILE A 103 14.72 -13.24 -10.26
CA ILE A 103 15.50 -14.37 -9.75
C ILE A 103 15.92 -14.17 -8.29
N PRO A 104 16.58 -13.06 -7.88
CA PRO A 104 16.90 -12.83 -6.48
C PRO A 104 15.67 -12.79 -5.56
N THR A 105 14.58 -12.17 -6.02
CA THR A 105 13.31 -12.17 -5.27
C THR A 105 12.81 -13.60 -5.03
N ARG A 106 12.84 -14.46 -6.04
CA ARG A 106 12.48 -15.88 -5.91
C ARG A 106 13.36 -16.63 -4.92
N TRP A 107 14.66 -16.37 -4.92
CA TRP A 107 15.58 -16.99 -3.96
C TRP A 107 15.26 -16.56 -2.52
N ILE A 108 15.05 -15.27 -2.29
CA ILE A 108 14.67 -14.77 -0.97
C ILE A 108 13.37 -15.47 -0.49
N LEU A 109 12.33 -15.49 -1.34
CA LEU A 109 11.06 -16.11 -0.99
C LEU A 109 11.17 -17.64 -0.85
N GLY A 110 12.02 -18.30 -1.66
CA GLY A 110 12.31 -19.73 -1.53
C GLY A 110 12.95 -20.07 -0.18
N LEU A 111 13.85 -19.21 0.30
CA LEU A 111 14.54 -19.34 1.58
C LEU A 111 13.67 -18.89 2.76
N SER A 112 12.59 -18.13 2.55
CA SER A 112 11.67 -17.74 3.60
C SER A 112 10.82 -18.93 4.05
N GLN A 113 10.61 -19.04 5.36
CA GLN A 113 9.73 -20.03 5.95
C GLN A 113 8.26 -19.63 5.76
N LEU A 114 7.98 -18.34 5.87
CA LEU A 114 6.66 -17.74 5.73
C LEU A 114 6.74 -16.50 4.86
N ILE A 115 5.74 -16.33 3.99
CA ILE A 115 5.62 -15.16 3.11
C ILE A 115 4.27 -14.50 3.39
N LEU A 116 4.28 -13.22 3.73
CA LEU A 116 3.10 -12.44 4.05
C LEU A 116 2.72 -11.57 2.86
N ALA A 117 1.54 -11.81 2.31
CA ALA A 117 0.95 -11.02 1.24
C ALA A 117 -0.04 -10.00 1.82
N VAL A 118 0.03 -8.75 1.37
CA VAL A 118 -0.79 -7.65 1.91
C VAL A 118 -2.21 -7.58 1.34
N SER A 119 -2.51 -8.41 0.32
CA SER A 119 -3.84 -8.58 -0.29
C SER A 119 -3.94 -9.93 -1.00
N ARG A 120 -5.14 -10.36 -1.38
CA ARG A 120 -5.35 -11.56 -2.20
C ARG A 120 -4.71 -11.37 -3.58
N ALA A 121 -4.88 -10.20 -4.18
CA ALA A 121 -4.23 -9.86 -5.45
C ALA A 121 -2.70 -9.96 -5.35
N SER A 122 -2.08 -9.50 -4.27
CA SER A 122 -0.64 -9.68 -4.01
C SER A 122 -0.28 -11.15 -3.81
N SER A 123 -1.10 -11.93 -3.10
CA SER A 123 -0.89 -13.37 -2.92
C SER A 123 -0.88 -14.12 -4.25
N GLU A 124 -1.86 -13.86 -5.10
CA GLU A 124 -1.95 -14.44 -6.44
C GLU A 124 -0.74 -14.06 -7.31
N ALA A 125 -0.33 -12.79 -7.27
CA ALA A 125 0.85 -12.32 -8.00
C ALA A 125 2.14 -13.02 -7.54
N ILE A 126 2.33 -13.23 -6.23
CA ILE A 126 3.47 -13.98 -5.66
C ILE A 126 3.48 -15.40 -6.19
N ILE A 127 2.35 -16.10 -6.13
CA ILE A 127 2.23 -17.49 -6.57
C ILE A 127 2.45 -17.58 -8.10
N LYS A 128 1.75 -16.76 -8.86
CA LYS A 128 1.75 -16.80 -10.33
C LYS A 128 3.07 -16.31 -10.94
N ASN A 129 3.56 -15.13 -10.54
CA ASN A 129 4.67 -14.46 -11.21
C ASN A 129 6.04 -14.90 -10.66
N LEU A 130 6.11 -15.23 -9.36
CA LEU A 130 7.34 -15.64 -8.69
C LEU A 130 7.44 -17.15 -8.50
N LYS A 131 6.38 -17.91 -8.86
CA LYS A 131 6.34 -19.39 -8.75
C LYS A 131 6.63 -19.89 -7.34
N VAL A 132 6.11 -19.18 -6.36
CA VAL A 132 6.21 -19.58 -4.94
C VAL A 132 5.14 -20.63 -4.63
N ALA A 133 5.47 -21.60 -3.79
CA ALA A 133 4.54 -22.63 -3.34
C ALA A 133 3.40 -21.99 -2.50
N PRO A 134 2.12 -22.24 -2.84
CA PRO A 134 0.98 -21.57 -2.20
C PRO A 134 0.95 -21.71 -0.68
N GLN A 135 1.36 -22.87 -0.16
CA GLN A 135 1.38 -23.15 1.29
C GLN A 135 2.33 -22.27 2.11
N LYS A 136 3.28 -21.59 1.46
CA LYS A 136 4.17 -20.61 2.10
C LYS A 136 3.57 -19.21 2.17
N VAL A 137 2.53 -18.92 1.36
CA VAL A 137 1.97 -17.58 1.21
C VAL A 137 0.75 -17.43 2.12
N HIS A 138 0.82 -16.50 3.04
CA HIS A 138 -0.24 -16.20 3.98
C HIS A 138 -0.73 -14.78 3.78
N LEU A 139 -2.04 -14.62 3.75
CA LEU A 139 -2.68 -13.31 3.65
C LEU A 139 -2.60 -12.60 5.00
N LEU A 140 -2.06 -11.39 5.00
CA LEU A 140 -2.02 -10.50 6.15
C LEU A 140 -2.24 -9.05 5.70
N TYR A 141 -3.47 -8.60 5.73
CA TYR A 141 -3.85 -7.25 5.36
C TYR A 141 -3.12 -6.17 6.18
N HIS A 142 -2.99 -4.97 5.63
CA HIS A 142 -2.63 -3.81 6.43
C HIS A 142 -3.67 -3.57 7.52
N GLY A 143 -3.21 -3.09 8.70
CA GLY A 143 -4.08 -2.73 9.81
C GLY A 143 -4.13 -1.22 10.00
N PHE A 144 -5.32 -0.68 10.26
CA PHE A 144 -5.54 0.74 10.46
C PHE A 144 -6.09 0.99 11.87
N GLU A 145 -5.51 1.96 12.56
CA GLU A 145 -6.12 2.55 13.77
C GLU A 145 -7.31 3.41 13.35
N ASP A 146 -8.26 3.60 14.24
CA ASP A 146 -9.40 4.46 13.97
C ASP A 146 -9.01 5.94 14.14
N PHE A 147 -8.36 6.49 13.13
CA PHE A 147 -7.91 7.90 13.14
C PHE A 147 -9.07 8.91 13.08
N ALA A 148 -10.24 8.48 12.64
CA ALA A 148 -11.42 9.31 12.44
C ALA A 148 -12.52 9.06 13.47
N ARG A 149 -12.19 8.49 14.66
CA ARG A 149 -13.17 8.19 15.70
C ARG A 149 -13.99 9.41 16.09
N ASP A 150 -13.32 10.52 16.30
CA ASP A 150 -13.91 11.77 16.80
C ASP A 150 -14.13 12.80 15.66
N ASP A 151 -13.99 12.38 14.40
CA ASP A 151 -14.23 13.26 13.26
C ASP A 151 -15.73 13.40 12.99
N ASN A 152 -16.24 14.61 13.21
CA ASN A 152 -17.62 15.02 12.95
C ASN A 152 -17.71 16.03 11.79
N SER A 153 -16.70 16.09 10.93
CA SER A 153 -16.66 17.00 9.78
C SER A 153 -17.85 16.79 8.85
N VAL A 154 -18.44 17.87 8.41
CA VAL A 154 -19.52 17.84 7.43
C VAL A 154 -18.94 17.59 6.05
N LYS A 155 -19.42 16.55 5.37
CA LYS A 155 -19.00 16.22 4.01
C LYS A 155 -19.50 17.24 3.01
N VAL A 156 -18.57 17.77 2.22
CA VAL A 156 -18.88 18.66 1.09
C VAL A 156 -18.62 17.93 -0.25
N PRO A 157 -19.27 18.30 -1.35
CA PRO A 157 -19.16 17.59 -2.64
C PRO A 157 -17.79 17.82 -3.32
N VAL A 158 -16.73 17.58 -2.58
CA VAL A 158 -15.33 17.63 -3.04
C VAL A 158 -14.88 16.23 -3.42
N ILE A 159 -14.16 16.12 -4.53
CA ILE A 159 -13.47 14.93 -5.00
C ILE A 159 -11.99 15.04 -4.61
N LEU A 160 -11.53 14.13 -3.77
CA LEU A 160 -10.17 14.12 -3.24
C LEU A 160 -9.34 12.98 -3.85
N THR A 161 -8.09 13.25 -4.12
CA THR A 161 -7.06 12.24 -4.38
C THR A 161 -5.82 12.56 -3.56
N VAL A 162 -5.18 11.53 -3.01
CA VAL A 162 -3.96 11.64 -2.20
C VAL A 162 -2.85 10.79 -2.80
N GLY A 163 -1.70 11.40 -3.06
CA GLY A 163 -0.55 10.68 -3.58
C GLY A 163 0.53 11.60 -4.11
N ARG A 164 1.71 11.04 -4.44
CA ARG A 164 2.79 11.76 -5.09
C ARG A 164 2.62 11.69 -6.61
N ALA A 165 2.64 12.84 -7.28
CA ALA A 165 2.63 12.97 -8.72
C ALA A 165 4.08 13.04 -9.21
N ASP A 166 4.64 11.90 -9.55
CA ASP A 166 5.92 11.75 -10.23
C ASP A 166 5.71 11.04 -11.58
N SER A 167 6.75 10.97 -12.41
CA SER A 167 6.70 10.35 -13.73
C SER A 167 6.21 8.90 -13.70
N SER A 168 6.51 8.16 -12.64
CA SER A 168 6.07 6.77 -12.48
C SER A 168 4.63 6.66 -11.96
N GLY A 169 4.21 7.61 -11.13
CA GLY A 169 2.89 7.66 -10.51
C GLY A 169 1.82 8.21 -11.44
N TRP A 170 2.18 9.08 -12.40
CA TRP A 170 1.23 9.77 -13.29
C TRP A 170 0.21 8.81 -13.94
N ILE A 171 0.70 7.75 -14.58
CA ILE A 171 -0.18 6.73 -15.18
C ILE A 171 -0.55 5.68 -14.12
N ARG A 172 0.44 5.11 -13.42
CA ARG A 172 0.21 3.98 -12.52
C ARG A 172 -0.83 4.26 -11.43
N LYS A 173 -0.79 5.45 -10.82
CA LYS A 173 -1.74 5.84 -9.77
C LYS A 173 -3.05 6.46 -10.29
N GLY A 174 -3.20 6.57 -11.61
CA GLY A 174 -4.37 7.21 -12.21
C GLY A 174 -4.49 8.69 -11.88
N ILE A 175 -3.36 9.37 -11.69
CA ILE A 175 -3.34 10.82 -11.42
C ILE A 175 -3.82 11.58 -12.66
N ARG A 176 -3.42 11.14 -13.84
CA ARG A 176 -3.90 11.65 -15.12
C ARG A 176 -5.43 11.66 -15.18
N GLU A 177 -6.07 10.58 -14.78
CA GLU A 177 -7.51 10.41 -14.77
C GLU A 177 -8.21 11.41 -13.85
N PHE A 178 -7.60 11.75 -12.70
CA PHE A 178 -8.11 12.78 -11.81
C PHE A 178 -8.16 14.14 -12.50
N PHE A 179 -7.06 14.55 -13.17
CA PHE A 179 -6.99 15.84 -13.86
C PHE A 179 -7.95 15.91 -15.05
N LEU A 180 -8.04 14.84 -15.84
CA LEU A 180 -8.94 14.80 -17.00
C LEU A 180 -10.43 14.72 -16.58
N ALA A 181 -10.74 14.09 -15.47
CA ALA A 181 -12.10 14.08 -14.93
C ALA A 181 -12.51 15.48 -14.46
N ALA A 182 -11.62 16.23 -13.82
CA ALA A 182 -11.88 17.58 -13.37
C ALA A 182 -12.26 18.52 -14.52
N GLU A 183 -11.62 18.37 -15.68
CA GLU A 183 -11.97 19.14 -16.90
C GLU A 183 -13.40 18.86 -17.39
N GLN A 184 -13.90 17.63 -17.20
CA GLN A 184 -15.26 17.24 -17.62
C GLN A 184 -16.32 17.49 -16.55
N MET A 185 -15.93 17.93 -15.36
CA MET A 185 -16.82 18.20 -14.22
C MET A 185 -16.55 19.60 -13.64
N PRO A 186 -16.68 20.67 -14.43
CA PRO A 186 -16.27 22.03 -14.01
C PRO A 186 -17.06 22.58 -12.81
N GLU A 187 -18.26 22.04 -12.55
CA GLU A 187 -19.13 22.41 -11.44
C GLU A 187 -18.72 21.76 -10.09
N HIS A 188 -17.77 20.84 -10.10
CA HIS A 188 -17.30 20.16 -8.89
C HIS A 188 -15.87 20.54 -8.54
N SER A 189 -15.59 20.63 -7.25
CA SER A 189 -14.24 20.91 -6.73
C SER A 189 -13.40 19.63 -6.63
N PHE A 190 -12.20 19.70 -7.15
CA PHE A 190 -11.19 18.64 -7.08
C PHE A 190 -10.03 19.08 -6.23
N VAL A 191 -9.64 18.28 -5.25
CA VAL A 191 -8.52 18.56 -4.34
C VAL A 191 -7.47 17.46 -4.48
N TYR A 192 -6.26 17.85 -4.82
CA TYR A 192 -5.11 16.97 -4.90
C TYR A 192 -4.14 17.23 -3.75
N VAL A 193 -3.88 16.22 -2.92
CA VAL A 193 -2.96 16.30 -1.79
C VAL A 193 -1.76 15.38 -2.04
N GLY A 194 -0.58 15.96 -2.06
CA GLY A 194 0.68 15.25 -2.25
C GLY A 194 1.72 16.04 -3.02
N GLY A 195 2.96 15.60 -2.95
CA GLY A 195 4.05 16.22 -3.70
C GLY A 195 3.84 16.09 -5.21
N VAL A 196 4.19 17.14 -5.95
CA VAL A 196 4.13 17.20 -7.41
C VAL A 196 5.55 17.46 -7.92
N ASP A 197 6.13 16.45 -8.57
CA ASP A 197 7.51 16.47 -9.08
C ASP A 197 7.56 16.55 -10.62
N ILE A 198 6.42 16.80 -11.26
CA ILE A 198 6.26 16.90 -12.73
C ILE A 198 5.53 18.19 -13.07
N ASP A 199 5.77 18.71 -14.26
CA ASP A 199 5.01 19.84 -14.81
C ASP A 199 3.69 19.31 -15.41
N ILE A 200 2.60 19.45 -14.68
CA ILE A 200 1.29 18.92 -15.07
C ILE A 200 0.77 19.63 -16.32
N PRO A 201 0.78 20.98 -16.41
CA PRO A 201 0.42 21.70 -17.64
C PRO A 201 1.22 21.26 -18.87
N GLU A 202 2.54 21.05 -18.73
CA GLU A 202 3.39 20.57 -19.82
C GLU A 202 2.94 19.17 -20.30
N ILE A 203 2.70 18.25 -19.37
CA ILE A 203 2.27 16.87 -19.70
C ILE A 203 0.88 16.83 -20.32
N LEU A 204 -0.03 17.70 -19.87
CA LEU A 204 -1.39 17.84 -20.44
C LEU A 204 -1.40 18.57 -21.77
N GLY A 205 -0.35 19.34 -22.09
CA GLY A 205 -0.28 20.24 -23.26
C GLY A 205 -1.24 21.43 -23.17
N ARG A 206 -1.73 21.75 -21.97
CA ARG A 206 -2.68 22.84 -21.69
C ARG A 206 -2.72 23.20 -20.20
N PRO A 207 -3.25 24.38 -19.81
CA PRO A 207 -3.46 24.74 -18.42
C PRO A 207 -4.36 23.73 -17.70
N MET A 208 -4.16 23.59 -16.39
CA MET A 208 -5.05 22.80 -15.52
C MET A 208 -6.44 23.45 -15.45
N ALA A 209 -7.46 22.62 -15.24
CA ALA A 209 -8.81 23.09 -15.00
C ALA A 209 -8.89 23.95 -13.72
N PRO A 210 -9.63 25.07 -13.74
CA PRO A 210 -9.66 26.04 -12.63
C PRO A 210 -10.33 25.49 -11.35
N ASN A 211 -11.05 24.38 -11.42
CA ASN A 211 -11.72 23.71 -10.31
C ASN A 211 -10.79 22.74 -9.57
N ILE A 212 -9.49 22.71 -9.89
CA ILE A 212 -8.48 21.89 -9.22
C ILE A 212 -7.69 22.72 -8.22
N THR A 213 -7.63 22.25 -6.97
CA THR A 213 -6.75 22.79 -5.94
C THR A 213 -5.58 21.81 -5.69
N LEU A 214 -4.34 22.27 -5.94
CA LEU A 214 -3.12 21.55 -5.57
C LEU A 214 -2.66 22.02 -4.19
N VAL A 215 -2.68 21.12 -3.22
CA VAL A 215 -2.29 21.40 -1.82
C VAL A 215 -0.78 21.24 -1.60
N GLY A 216 -0.16 20.34 -2.36
CA GLY A 216 1.22 19.92 -2.10
C GLY A 216 1.32 18.83 -1.04
N ALA A 217 2.56 18.53 -0.64
CA ALA A 217 2.81 17.53 0.40
C ALA A 217 2.43 18.09 1.78
N VAL A 218 1.67 17.32 2.55
CA VAL A 218 1.28 17.66 3.92
C VAL A 218 1.80 16.59 4.89
N PRO A 219 2.00 16.95 6.18
CA PRO A 219 2.28 15.97 7.24
C PRO A 219 1.15 14.95 7.38
N PHE A 220 1.50 13.73 7.82
CA PHE A 220 0.49 12.67 8.00
C PHE A 220 -0.61 13.06 8.99
N GLU A 221 -0.25 13.85 10.00
CA GLU A 221 -1.15 14.30 11.06
C GLU A 221 -2.25 15.24 10.55
N THR A 222 -1.99 15.97 9.47
CA THR A 222 -2.94 16.95 8.90
C THR A 222 -3.71 16.41 7.69
N ILE A 223 -3.34 15.25 7.17
CA ILE A 223 -4.03 14.68 5.99
C ILE A 223 -5.49 14.34 6.30
N GLY A 224 -5.78 14.04 7.57
CA GLY A 224 -7.12 13.78 8.09
C GLY A 224 -8.11 14.92 7.82
N ASP A 225 -7.67 16.18 7.84
CA ASP A 225 -8.52 17.35 7.59
C ASP A 225 -9.10 17.32 6.17
N TYR A 226 -8.30 16.87 5.18
CA TYR A 226 -8.76 16.73 3.79
C TYR A 226 -9.70 15.55 3.62
N TYR A 227 -9.38 14.40 4.23
CA TYR A 227 -10.29 13.25 4.24
C TYR A 227 -11.61 13.58 4.95
N GLY A 228 -11.55 14.32 6.07
CA GLY A 228 -12.71 14.68 6.88
C GLY A 228 -13.78 15.43 6.08
N VAL A 229 -13.38 16.40 5.26
CA VAL A 229 -14.32 17.25 4.51
C VAL A 229 -14.72 16.66 3.16
N ALA A 230 -13.89 15.87 2.49
CA ALA A 230 -14.17 15.34 1.16
C ALA A 230 -15.28 14.29 1.18
N LYS A 231 -16.29 14.42 0.30
CA LYS A 231 -17.35 13.42 0.13
C LYS A 231 -16.86 12.21 -0.65
N VAL A 232 -16.08 12.41 -1.71
CA VAL A 232 -15.63 11.35 -2.61
C VAL A 232 -14.12 11.27 -2.62
N TYR A 233 -13.61 10.04 -2.57
CA TYR A 233 -12.18 9.77 -2.75
C TYR A 233 -11.96 8.97 -4.03
N LEU A 234 -11.21 9.53 -4.99
CA LEU A 234 -10.88 8.87 -6.25
C LEU A 234 -9.50 8.20 -6.17
N GLN A 235 -9.44 6.90 -6.49
CA GLN A 235 -8.21 6.15 -6.73
C GLN A 235 -8.29 5.42 -8.07
N ALA A 236 -7.85 6.08 -9.13
CA ALA A 236 -7.89 5.53 -10.49
C ALA A 236 -6.65 4.69 -10.85
N SER A 237 -5.97 4.12 -9.85
CA SER A 237 -4.71 3.39 -10.03
C SER A 237 -4.86 2.16 -10.91
N HIS A 238 -3.93 1.99 -11.85
CA HIS A 238 -3.78 0.76 -12.63
C HIS A 238 -3.18 -0.38 -11.81
N HIS A 239 -2.47 -0.08 -10.74
CA HIS A 239 -1.91 -1.08 -9.82
C HIS A 239 -1.79 -0.52 -8.41
N GLU A 240 -2.44 -1.19 -7.46
CA GLU A 240 -2.23 -1.03 -6.02
C GLU A 240 -2.10 -2.39 -5.35
N SER A 241 -1.10 -2.52 -4.49
CA SER A 241 -0.90 -3.77 -3.75
C SER A 241 -1.90 -3.94 -2.60
N PHE A 242 -2.44 -2.83 -2.09
CA PHE A 242 -3.53 -2.76 -1.14
C PHE A 242 -4.39 -1.52 -1.41
N GLY A 243 -3.82 -0.31 -1.35
CA GLY A 243 -4.55 0.96 -1.43
C GLY A 243 -4.76 1.58 -0.04
N CYS A 244 -3.66 1.81 0.69
CA CYS A 244 -3.74 2.37 2.05
C CYS A 244 -4.50 3.70 2.10
N SER A 245 -4.26 4.60 1.13
CA SER A 245 -4.97 5.88 1.06
C SER A 245 -6.48 5.75 0.84
N VAL A 246 -6.92 4.71 0.12
CA VAL A 246 -8.35 4.38 -0.01
C VAL A 246 -8.93 4.00 1.35
N ALA A 247 -8.27 3.08 2.07
CA ALA A 247 -8.72 2.65 3.38
C ALA A 247 -8.71 3.81 4.40
N GLU A 248 -7.71 4.68 4.34
CA GLU A 248 -7.63 5.90 5.16
C GLU A 248 -8.80 6.84 4.84
N ALA A 249 -9.09 7.12 3.57
CA ALA A 249 -10.24 7.93 3.16
C ALA A 249 -11.58 7.31 3.61
N MET A 250 -11.73 5.99 3.49
CA MET A 250 -12.91 5.26 3.95
C MET A 250 -13.11 5.39 5.47
N LEU A 251 -12.04 5.38 6.28
CA LEU A 251 -12.13 5.64 7.73
C LEU A 251 -12.75 7.01 8.04
N TYR A 252 -12.45 8.01 7.22
CA TYR A 252 -13.05 9.35 7.31
C TYR A 252 -14.39 9.46 6.60
N ARG A 253 -15.07 8.35 6.26
CA ARG A 253 -16.40 8.33 5.59
C ARG A 253 -16.38 8.93 4.18
N CYS A 254 -15.25 8.99 3.49
CA CYS A 254 -15.25 9.26 2.06
C CYS A 254 -15.88 8.08 1.32
N ILE A 255 -16.71 8.39 0.31
CA ILE A 255 -17.24 7.38 -0.61
C ILE A 255 -16.12 7.04 -1.61
N PRO A 256 -15.57 5.81 -1.62
CA PRO A 256 -14.49 5.48 -2.52
C PRO A 256 -14.98 5.28 -3.96
N VAL A 257 -14.27 5.88 -4.90
CA VAL A 257 -14.40 5.61 -6.34
C VAL A 257 -13.06 5.04 -6.80
N VAL A 258 -13.05 3.78 -7.21
CA VAL A 258 -11.80 3.08 -7.52
C VAL A 258 -11.86 2.37 -8.87
N ARG A 259 -10.70 2.23 -9.51
CA ARG A 259 -10.56 1.37 -10.69
C ARG A 259 -10.72 -0.10 -10.28
N ASP A 260 -11.38 -0.90 -11.11
CA ASP A 260 -11.42 -2.36 -11.01
C ASP A 260 -10.06 -2.96 -11.39
N ALA A 261 -9.08 -2.80 -10.50
CA ALA A 261 -7.72 -3.24 -10.73
C ALA A 261 -7.03 -3.70 -9.44
N TYR A 262 -6.40 -4.86 -9.52
CA TYR A 262 -5.60 -5.46 -8.45
C TYR A 262 -6.34 -5.51 -7.10
N ALA A 263 -5.76 -4.90 -6.04
CA ALA A 263 -6.33 -4.97 -4.70
C ALA A 263 -7.46 -3.96 -4.42
N LEU A 264 -7.71 -2.99 -5.29
CA LEU A 264 -8.68 -1.93 -5.02
C LEU A 264 -10.11 -2.46 -4.82
N PRO A 265 -10.65 -3.37 -5.68
CA PRO A 265 -11.98 -3.97 -5.46
C PRO A 265 -12.06 -4.75 -4.15
N GLU A 266 -10.97 -5.42 -3.77
CA GLU A 266 -10.87 -6.17 -2.52
C GLU A 266 -10.96 -5.24 -1.29
N VAL A 267 -10.35 -4.06 -1.35
CA VAL A 267 -10.38 -3.08 -0.25
C VAL A 267 -11.76 -2.45 -0.11
N VAL A 268 -12.34 -1.98 -1.20
CA VAL A 268 -13.66 -1.32 -1.14
C VAL A 268 -14.82 -2.30 -0.95
N GLY A 269 -14.70 -3.53 -1.47
CA GLY A 269 -15.74 -4.55 -1.41
C GLY A 269 -17.02 -4.09 -2.10
N ASN A 270 -18.12 -4.08 -1.36
CA ASN A 270 -19.43 -3.66 -1.84
C ASN A 270 -19.77 -2.22 -1.44
N THR A 271 -18.77 -1.40 -1.08
CA THR A 271 -18.95 0.01 -0.72
C THR A 271 -18.41 0.91 -1.82
N GLY A 272 -19.00 2.09 -2.01
CA GLY A 272 -18.59 3.04 -3.03
C GLY A 272 -18.86 2.59 -4.47
N VAL A 273 -18.03 3.03 -5.41
CA VAL A 273 -18.21 2.79 -6.84
C VAL A 273 -16.93 2.25 -7.46
N THR A 274 -17.04 1.17 -8.19
CA THR A 274 -15.92 0.60 -8.98
C THR A 274 -16.16 0.86 -10.47
N PHE A 275 -15.14 1.28 -11.21
CA PHE A 275 -15.20 1.46 -12.66
C PHE A 275 -14.12 0.65 -13.37
N SER A 276 -14.41 0.23 -14.61
CA SER A 276 -13.50 -0.55 -15.44
C SER A 276 -13.07 0.22 -16.69
N GLY A 277 -11.90 -0.12 -17.21
CA GLY A 277 -11.33 0.46 -18.44
C GLY A 277 -10.62 1.80 -18.22
N ASP A 278 -10.20 2.42 -19.33
CA ASP A 278 -9.36 3.63 -19.35
C ASP A 278 -10.10 4.87 -19.83
N SER A 279 -11.41 4.78 -20.05
CA SER A 279 -12.25 5.88 -20.50
C SER A 279 -12.46 6.88 -19.38
N ILE A 280 -12.18 8.16 -19.65
CA ILE A 280 -12.48 9.25 -18.71
C ILE A 280 -14.00 9.36 -18.46
N ALA A 281 -14.81 9.05 -19.47
CA ALA A 281 -16.27 9.00 -19.30
C ALA A 281 -16.71 7.99 -18.22
N ALA A 282 -16.04 6.85 -18.10
CA ALA A 282 -16.33 5.88 -17.04
C ALA A 282 -15.96 6.43 -15.65
N VAL A 283 -14.83 7.15 -15.53
CA VAL A 283 -14.44 7.84 -14.28
C VAL A 283 -15.46 8.90 -13.90
N VAL A 284 -15.86 9.75 -14.85
CA VAL A 284 -16.87 10.81 -14.65
C VAL A 284 -18.21 10.22 -14.23
N GLN A 285 -18.65 9.14 -14.88
CA GLN A 285 -19.88 8.46 -14.51
C GLN A 285 -19.84 7.89 -13.08
N ALA A 286 -18.71 7.27 -12.71
CA ALA A 286 -18.51 6.72 -11.37
C ALA A 286 -18.49 7.83 -10.30
N LEU A 287 -17.80 8.95 -10.57
CA LEU A 287 -17.79 10.13 -9.68
C LEU A 287 -19.19 10.74 -9.52
N THR A 288 -19.91 10.91 -10.62
CA THR A 288 -21.27 11.42 -10.61
C THR A 288 -22.21 10.52 -9.79
N THR A 289 -22.04 9.21 -9.90
CA THR A 289 -22.80 8.23 -9.10
C THR A 289 -22.48 8.38 -7.62
N ALA A 290 -21.19 8.42 -7.25
CA ALA A 290 -20.76 8.56 -5.86
C ALA A 290 -21.20 9.89 -5.23
N LEU A 291 -21.19 10.99 -5.98
CA LEU A 291 -21.65 12.30 -5.51
C LEU A 291 -23.14 12.32 -5.17
N LYS A 292 -23.96 11.46 -5.80
CA LYS A 292 -25.41 11.32 -5.53
C LYS A 292 -25.73 10.39 -4.36
N MET A 293 -24.78 9.57 -3.91
CA MET A 293 -24.97 8.66 -2.78
C MET A 293 -25.18 9.44 -1.48
N ASP A 294 -25.90 8.84 -0.54
CA ASP A 294 -26.15 9.40 0.78
C ASP A 294 -24.95 9.20 1.74
N ALA A 295 -25.01 9.83 2.90
CA ALA A 295 -23.97 9.73 3.93
C ALA A 295 -23.82 8.30 4.50
N GLY A 296 -24.86 7.47 4.42
CA GLY A 296 -24.83 6.07 4.86
C GLY A 296 -23.81 5.24 4.10
N GLU A 297 -23.53 5.59 2.81
CA GLU A 297 -22.48 4.91 2.06
C GLU A 297 -21.08 5.15 2.64
N GLY A 298 -20.79 6.39 3.03
CA GLY A 298 -19.52 6.71 3.71
C GLY A 298 -19.39 5.97 5.04
N GLU A 299 -20.46 5.84 5.82
CA GLU A 299 -20.44 5.05 7.05
C GLU A 299 -20.24 3.55 6.78
N ARG A 300 -20.87 2.98 5.75
CA ARG A 300 -20.61 1.59 5.32
C ARG A 300 -19.14 1.38 4.95
N ALA A 301 -18.57 2.33 4.21
CA ALA A 301 -17.15 2.29 3.84
C ALA A 301 -16.24 2.30 5.08
N ARG A 302 -16.51 3.16 6.06
CA ARG A 302 -15.79 3.20 7.33
C ARG A 302 -15.89 1.88 8.10
N LEU A 303 -17.11 1.37 8.30
CA LEU A 303 -17.35 0.12 9.02
C LEU A 303 -16.63 -1.07 8.38
N ARG A 304 -16.55 -1.10 7.05
CA ARG A 304 -15.77 -2.12 6.35
C ARG A 304 -14.31 -2.11 6.76
N VAL A 305 -13.65 -0.94 6.81
CA VAL A 305 -12.25 -0.86 7.22
C VAL A 305 -12.06 -1.29 8.67
N LEU A 306 -12.94 -0.84 9.57
CA LEU A 306 -12.87 -1.22 10.98
C LEU A 306 -13.06 -2.72 11.22
N ASN A 307 -13.92 -3.37 10.42
CA ASN A 307 -14.21 -4.80 10.56
C ASN A 307 -13.13 -5.67 9.91
N GLU A 308 -12.70 -5.32 8.68
CA GLU A 308 -11.83 -6.19 7.88
C GLU A 308 -10.34 -5.85 8.02
N PHE A 309 -10.01 -4.58 8.25
CA PHE A 309 -8.64 -4.07 8.19
C PHE A 309 -8.23 -3.30 9.45
N SER A 310 -8.80 -3.66 10.62
CA SER A 310 -8.44 -3.00 11.87
C SER A 310 -7.02 -3.35 12.33
N TYR A 311 -6.40 -2.41 13.04
CA TYR A 311 -5.08 -2.60 13.67
C TYR A 311 -5.06 -3.84 14.59
N GLU A 312 -6.11 -4.05 15.39
CA GLU A 312 -6.18 -5.18 16.33
C GLU A 312 -6.26 -6.53 15.59
N LYS A 313 -6.99 -6.59 14.46
CA LYS A 313 -7.02 -7.80 13.61
C LYS A 313 -5.64 -8.11 13.06
N ARG A 314 -4.94 -7.13 12.44
CA ARG A 314 -3.56 -7.33 11.98
C ARG A 314 -2.64 -7.78 13.11
N LYS A 315 -2.76 -7.14 14.28
CA LYS A 315 -1.95 -7.47 15.46
C LYS A 315 -2.15 -8.91 15.91
N SER A 316 -3.40 -9.34 16.04
CA SER A 316 -3.74 -10.72 16.40
C SER A 316 -3.18 -11.71 15.39
N ASP A 317 -3.43 -11.48 14.10
CA ASP A 317 -3.03 -12.38 13.02
C ASP A 317 -1.50 -12.45 12.87
N LEU A 318 -0.80 -11.31 12.92
CA LEU A 318 0.66 -11.27 12.83
C LEU A 318 1.31 -12.01 14.00
N LEU A 319 0.87 -11.76 15.24
CA LEU A 319 1.43 -12.43 16.41
C LEU A 319 1.17 -13.93 16.38
N ALA A 320 0.00 -14.38 15.91
CA ALA A 320 -0.30 -15.79 15.73
C ALA A 320 0.60 -16.46 14.68
N LEU A 321 0.90 -15.78 13.58
CA LEU A 321 1.81 -16.27 12.54
C LEU A 321 3.27 -16.38 13.07
N ILE A 322 3.71 -15.42 13.86
CA ILE A 322 5.02 -15.46 14.52
C ILE A 322 5.15 -16.67 15.45
N GLU A 323 4.14 -16.91 16.28
CA GLU A 323 4.15 -18.09 17.20
C GLU A 323 4.18 -19.42 16.45
N LYS A 324 3.42 -19.56 15.34
CA LYS A 324 3.47 -20.78 14.50
C LYS A 324 4.86 -21.03 13.93
N THR A 325 5.60 -19.98 13.57
CA THR A 325 6.94 -20.10 13.01
C THR A 325 7.96 -20.60 14.03
N ARG A 326 7.68 -20.43 15.33
CA ARG A 326 8.53 -20.87 16.44
C ARG A 326 8.44 -22.37 16.69
N ILE A 327 7.29 -22.97 16.40
CA ILE A 327 6.99 -24.38 16.72
C ILE A 327 7.44 -25.32 15.59
N ALA A 328 7.56 -24.81 14.38
CA ALA A 328 7.99 -25.54 13.18
C ALA A 328 9.51 -25.49 13.00
#